data_988d0d0b1e9eeef03f647696cfd6ea69
#
_entry.id   988d0d0b1e9eeef03f647696cfd6ea69
#
_cell.length_a   1.000
_cell.length_b   1.000
_cell.length_c   1.000
_cell.angle_alpha   90.00
_cell.angle_beta   90.00
_cell.angle_gamma   90.00
#
_symmetry.space_group_name_H-M   'P 1'
#
loop_
_entity.id
_entity.type
_entity.pdbx_description
1 polymer ?
#
loop_
_entity_poly.entity_id
_entity_poly.type
_entity_poly.pdbx_seq_one_letter_code
_entity_poly.pdbx_strand_id
1 'polypeptide(L)'
;MTKIYDLIVIGTGSVGSSTGYYAAKRGLSVLEIDAGTPPHSEGSHHGETRIIRHAYGEGSSYVPLVLRAQELWHDLKSETDVDLFHETGVLNIAPKQSDFLGNIISSAQKYDLPINIYDAVSANKKWPQFTLPEHFKAILEKNSGYLKSELAIDTYIKEAKRLGVDEQFNTKVISVNNIDNDLVSVVTNAGTFIGKSAVITVGTWVKDLIPNIPIQPVRKVVSWFEAPEQFSENAHFPAFTIQLDDKVQYYGFPANNGLIKIGRHQGGQKIKTREERLNFGALTEDKIEILPLFDNILTTVGELNHGVACTYDLSPDEDFIIDDLP
;
A
#
# COMPACT_ATOMS: atom_id res chain seq x y z
N MET A 1 19.18 -6.38 35.16
CA MET A 1 19.80 -5.54 34.15
C MET A 1 18.74 -5.24 33.10
N THR A 2 18.63 -4.00 32.66
CA THR A 2 17.72 -3.62 31.56
C THR A 2 18.23 -4.27 30.28
N LYS A 3 17.34 -4.96 29.52
CA LYS A 3 17.69 -5.54 28.21
C LYS A 3 17.99 -4.40 27.23
N ILE A 4 19.10 -4.49 26.51
CA ILE A 4 19.46 -3.58 25.42
C ILE A 4 19.22 -4.33 24.12
N TYR A 5 18.39 -3.75 23.26
CA TYR A 5 18.10 -4.31 21.94
C TYR A 5 19.10 -3.80 20.89
N ASP A 6 19.38 -4.59 19.87
CA ASP A 6 20.14 -4.09 18.71
C ASP A 6 19.29 -3.10 17.91
N LEU A 7 17.97 -3.36 17.81
CA LEU A 7 17.02 -2.50 17.08
C LEU A 7 15.70 -2.41 17.84
N ILE A 8 15.16 -1.20 17.93
CA ILE A 8 13.77 -0.95 18.35
C ILE A 8 13.00 -0.42 17.13
N VAL A 9 11.94 -1.12 16.73
CA VAL A 9 11.04 -0.70 15.65
C VAL A 9 9.81 -0.04 16.28
N ILE A 10 9.56 1.21 15.90
CA ILE A 10 8.47 2.02 16.43
C ILE A 10 7.39 2.18 15.35
N GLY A 11 6.25 1.54 15.57
CA GLY A 11 5.19 1.37 14.56
C GLY A 11 5.38 0.09 13.75
N THR A 12 4.52 -0.91 14.01
CA THR A 12 4.61 -2.26 13.41
C THR A 12 3.56 -2.42 12.28
N GLY A 13 3.46 -1.38 11.44
CA GLY A 13 2.68 -1.40 10.19
C GLY A 13 3.43 -2.11 9.05
N SER A 14 3.13 -1.74 7.80
CA SER A 14 3.74 -2.39 6.63
C SER A 14 5.26 -2.28 6.58
N VAL A 15 5.82 -1.12 6.94
CA VAL A 15 7.27 -0.91 6.93
C VAL A 15 7.91 -1.51 8.19
N GLY A 16 7.30 -1.30 9.36
CA GLY A 16 7.88 -1.75 10.63
C GLY A 16 7.91 -3.27 10.76
N SER A 17 6.82 -3.97 10.47
CA SER A 17 6.76 -5.44 10.55
C SER A 17 7.78 -6.13 9.66
N SER A 18 7.96 -5.64 8.42
CA SER A 18 9.02 -6.15 7.54
C SER A 18 10.42 -5.82 8.05
N THR A 19 10.63 -4.62 8.61
CA THR A 19 11.91 -4.22 9.20
C THR A 19 12.28 -5.12 10.37
N GLY A 20 11.35 -5.37 11.30
CA GLY A 20 11.57 -6.25 12.45
C GLY A 20 11.89 -7.69 12.05
N TYR A 21 11.10 -8.24 11.11
CA TYR A 21 11.34 -9.58 10.57
C TYR A 21 12.74 -9.72 9.93
N TYR A 22 13.12 -8.81 9.01
CA TYR A 22 14.42 -8.91 8.33
C TYR A 22 15.59 -8.59 9.25
N ALA A 23 15.41 -7.75 10.26
CA ALA A 23 16.43 -7.54 11.29
C ALA A 23 16.65 -8.80 12.14
N ALA A 24 15.58 -9.44 12.60
CA ALA A 24 15.66 -10.71 13.34
C ALA A 24 16.25 -11.84 12.49
N LYS A 25 15.88 -11.92 11.22
CA LYS A 25 16.43 -12.90 10.25
C LYS A 25 17.96 -12.75 10.07
N ARG A 26 18.49 -11.55 10.33
CA ARG A 26 19.93 -11.26 10.36
C ARG A 26 20.58 -11.50 11.73
N GLY A 27 19.83 -11.99 12.73
CA GLY A 27 20.33 -12.34 14.04
C GLY A 27 20.36 -11.18 15.04
N LEU A 28 19.73 -10.05 14.73
CA LEU A 28 19.63 -8.93 15.66
C LEU A 28 18.57 -9.21 16.75
N SER A 29 18.82 -8.73 17.96
CA SER A 29 17.80 -8.67 19.02
C SER A 29 16.88 -7.48 18.75
N VAL A 30 15.60 -7.73 18.52
CA VAL A 30 14.63 -6.72 18.08
C VAL A 30 13.49 -6.59 19.08
N LEU A 31 13.02 -5.35 19.27
CA LEU A 31 11.76 -5.03 19.95
C LEU A 31 10.86 -4.29 18.95
N GLU A 32 9.66 -4.79 18.75
CA GLU A 32 8.60 -4.10 18.02
C GLU A 32 7.61 -3.45 18.97
N ILE A 33 7.36 -2.13 18.77
CA ILE A 33 6.42 -1.35 19.59
C ILE A 33 5.33 -0.78 18.67
N ASP A 34 4.07 -0.96 19.04
CA ASP A 34 2.95 -0.34 18.35
C ASP A 34 1.90 0.21 19.32
N ALA A 35 1.28 1.34 18.97
CA ALA A 35 0.23 1.96 19.79
C ALA A 35 -1.07 1.15 19.80
N GLY A 36 -1.27 0.26 18.85
CA GLY A 36 -2.39 -0.69 18.76
C GLY A 36 -1.91 -2.14 18.73
N THR A 37 -2.77 -3.02 18.24
CA THR A 37 -2.44 -4.41 17.92
C THR A 37 -2.46 -4.57 16.40
N PRO A 38 -1.29 -4.58 15.72
CA PRO A 38 -1.22 -4.70 14.28
C PRO A 38 -1.57 -6.14 13.79
N PRO A 39 -2.09 -6.28 12.54
CA PRO A 39 -2.55 -5.20 11.68
C PRO A 39 -3.85 -4.58 12.18
N HIS A 40 -3.99 -3.27 12.07
CA HIS A 40 -5.17 -2.54 12.54
C HIS A 40 -5.62 -1.47 11.52
N SER A 41 -6.86 -0.98 11.65
CA SER A 41 -7.45 -0.01 10.72
C SER A 41 -6.86 1.41 10.79
N GLU A 42 -5.99 1.68 11.76
CA GLU A 42 -5.35 2.99 11.93
C GLU A 42 -4.15 3.22 10.99
N GLY A 43 -3.60 2.15 10.41
CA GLY A 43 -2.47 2.23 9.49
C GLY A 43 -2.89 2.46 8.03
N SER A 44 -2.00 3.07 7.24
CA SER A 44 -2.21 3.30 5.80
C SER A 44 -2.29 2.00 4.98
N HIS A 45 -1.95 0.86 5.57
CA HIS A 45 -2.07 -0.47 4.97
C HIS A 45 -3.50 -1.03 4.97
N HIS A 46 -4.42 -0.42 5.73
CA HIS A 46 -5.81 -0.88 5.87
C HIS A 46 -6.55 -0.94 4.53
N GLY A 47 -7.49 -1.90 4.40
CA GLY A 47 -8.33 -2.10 3.22
C GLY A 47 -7.93 -3.29 2.35
N GLU A 48 -7.42 -4.37 2.94
CA GLU A 48 -7.20 -5.72 2.42
C GLU A 48 -6.07 -5.86 1.39
N THR A 49 -6.02 -5.04 0.35
CA THR A 49 -5.16 -5.30 -0.81
C THR A 49 -4.39 -4.05 -1.26
N ARG A 50 -3.22 -4.27 -1.90
CA ARG A 50 -2.40 -3.25 -2.57
C ARG A 50 -1.90 -3.76 -3.91
N ILE A 51 -1.99 -2.91 -4.95
CA ILE A 51 -1.43 -3.23 -6.26
C ILE A 51 0.10 -3.23 -6.18
N ILE A 52 0.72 -4.22 -6.83
CA ILE A 52 2.15 -4.24 -7.14
C ILE A 52 2.28 -4.14 -8.65
N ARG A 53 2.89 -3.06 -9.12
CA ARG A 53 3.22 -2.79 -10.53
C ARG A 53 4.74 -2.73 -10.69
N HIS A 54 5.25 -3.09 -11.83
CA HIS A 54 6.70 -3.00 -12.14
C HIS A 54 7.01 -1.81 -13.03
N ALA A 55 6.26 -1.65 -14.12
CA ALA A 55 6.44 -0.54 -15.06
C ALA A 55 5.74 0.71 -14.55
N TYR A 56 6.43 1.46 -13.67
CA TYR A 56 5.85 2.65 -13.04
C TYR A 56 5.54 3.76 -14.04
N GLY A 57 4.29 4.22 -14.05
CA GLY A 57 3.84 5.38 -14.83
C GLY A 57 4.25 6.71 -14.19
N GLU A 58 4.57 6.71 -12.91
CA GLU A 58 5.04 7.86 -12.14
C GLU A 58 6.55 8.09 -12.27
N GLY A 59 7.28 7.12 -12.85
CA GLY A 59 8.72 7.23 -13.09
C GLY A 59 9.47 5.93 -12.82
N SER A 60 10.62 5.77 -13.46
CA SER A 60 11.36 4.49 -13.45
C SER A 60 12.29 4.28 -12.25
N SER A 61 12.42 5.25 -11.34
CA SER A 61 13.33 5.18 -10.18
C SER A 61 12.97 4.06 -9.19
N TYR A 62 11.68 3.76 -9.05
CA TYR A 62 11.18 2.73 -8.14
C TYR A 62 11.22 1.30 -8.70
N VAL A 63 11.47 1.11 -10.00
CA VAL A 63 11.44 -0.21 -10.63
C VAL A 63 12.37 -1.23 -9.94
N PRO A 64 13.64 -0.91 -9.61
CA PRO A 64 14.51 -1.86 -8.92
C PRO A 64 13.97 -2.25 -7.53
N LEU A 65 13.36 -1.31 -6.80
CA LEU A 65 12.80 -1.56 -5.47
C LEU A 65 11.58 -2.47 -5.53
N VAL A 66 10.67 -2.24 -6.50
CA VAL A 66 9.46 -3.07 -6.61
C VAL A 66 9.76 -4.47 -7.13
N LEU A 67 10.74 -4.63 -8.02
CA LEU A 67 11.21 -5.96 -8.45
C LEU A 67 11.78 -6.73 -7.26
N ARG A 68 12.64 -6.08 -6.46
CA ARG A 68 13.16 -6.70 -5.23
C ARG A 68 12.07 -7.01 -4.23
N ALA A 69 11.08 -6.13 -4.07
CA ALA A 69 9.94 -6.37 -3.19
C ALA A 69 9.16 -7.62 -3.60
N GLN A 70 8.90 -7.83 -4.90
CA GLN A 70 8.20 -9.02 -5.38
C GLN A 70 9.00 -10.31 -5.10
N GLU A 71 10.32 -10.31 -5.31
CA GLU A 71 11.17 -11.44 -4.92
C GLU A 71 11.00 -11.77 -3.44
N LEU A 72 11.04 -10.75 -2.58
CA LEU A 72 10.87 -10.92 -1.13
C LEU A 72 9.46 -11.43 -0.74
N TRP A 73 8.42 -11.07 -1.49
CA TRP A 73 7.07 -11.63 -1.31
C TRP A 73 6.99 -13.09 -1.72
N HIS A 74 7.66 -13.49 -2.80
CA HIS A 74 7.77 -14.90 -3.22
C HIS A 74 8.57 -15.71 -2.20
N ASP A 75 9.70 -15.17 -1.69
CA ASP A 75 10.48 -15.79 -0.62
C ASP A 75 9.62 -16.04 0.63
N LEU A 76 8.89 -15.02 1.10
CA LEU A 76 8.01 -15.13 2.27
C LEU A 76 6.90 -16.16 2.06
N LYS A 77 6.25 -16.16 0.88
CA LYS A 77 5.26 -17.17 0.51
C LYS A 77 5.86 -18.57 0.55
N SER A 78 7.06 -18.75 -0.01
CA SER A 78 7.78 -20.03 -0.03
C SER A 78 8.17 -20.53 1.37
N GLU A 79 8.51 -19.61 2.29
CA GLU A 79 8.90 -19.94 3.66
C GLU A 79 7.71 -20.23 4.58
N THR A 80 6.53 -19.67 4.31
CA THR A 80 5.38 -19.70 5.21
C THR A 80 4.16 -20.47 4.66
N ASP A 81 4.15 -20.78 3.36
CA ASP A 81 3.00 -21.33 2.61
C ASP A 81 1.73 -20.43 2.69
N VAL A 82 1.91 -19.13 2.99
CA VAL A 82 0.81 -18.17 3.05
C VAL A 82 0.61 -17.52 1.68
N ASP A 83 -0.63 -17.52 1.17
CA ASP A 83 -0.97 -16.97 -0.14
C ASP A 83 -1.14 -15.44 -0.10
N LEU A 84 -0.01 -14.75 -0.16
CA LEU A 84 0.12 -13.30 0.03
C LEU A 84 -0.03 -12.51 -1.26
N PHE A 85 0.68 -12.95 -2.31
CA PHE A 85 0.81 -12.23 -3.57
C PHE A 85 0.12 -13.00 -4.70
N HIS A 86 -0.78 -12.31 -5.40
CA HIS A 86 -1.59 -12.84 -6.50
C HIS A 86 -1.15 -12.20 -7.81
N GLU A 87 -0.53 -12.99 -8.68
CA GLU A 87 -0.07 -12.56 -10.02
C GLU A 87 -1.22 -12.55 -11.03
N THR A 88 -2.18 -11.67 -10.83
CA THR A 88 -3.33 -11.50 -11.73
C THR A 88 -3.03 -10.68 -12.98
N GLY A 89 -1.83 -10.11 -13.05
CA GLY A 89 -1.51 -9.00 -13.91
C GLY A 89 -2.11 -7.69 -13.41
N VAL A 90 -1.58 -6.57 -13.96
CA VAL A 90 -2.14 -5.24 -13.76
C VAL A 90 -2.41 -4.60 -15.11
N LEU A 91 -3.66 -4.22 -15.35
CA LEU A 91 -4.11 -3.55 -16.56
C LEU A 91 -4.12 -2.03 -16.34
N ASN A 92 -3.18 -1.34 -16.96
CA ASN A 92 -3.06 0.12 -16.92
C ASN A 92 -3.81 0.71 -18.12
N ILE A 93 -4.84 1.52 -17.87
CA ILE A 93 -5.73 2.09 -18.88
C ILE A 93 -5.65 3.62 -18.82
N ALA A 94 -5.44 4.26 -19.97
CA ALA A 94 -5.44 5.72 -20.06
C ALA A 94 -5.63 6.19 -21.51
N PRO A 95 -5.84 7.50 -21.76
CA PRO A 95 -5.78 8.09 -23.11
C PRO A 95 -4.45 7.78 -23.79
N LYS A 96 -4.49 7.52 -25.10
CA LYS A 96 -3.32 7.10 -25.91
C LYS A 96 -2.09 8.00 -25.77
N GLN A 97 -2.29 9.27 -25.50
CA GLN A 97 -1.23 10.29 -25.44
C GLN A 97 -0.89 10.70 -23.99
N SER A 98 -1.37 9.96 -22.99
CA SER A 98 -1.03 10.27 -21.60
C SER A 98 0.44 10.00 -21.31
N ASP A 99 1.08 10.88 -20.54
CA ASP A 99 2.44 10.67 -20.04
C ASP A 99 2.53 9.41 -19.20
N PHE A 100 1.47 9.05 -18.48
CA PHE A 100 1.37 7.84 -17.69
C PHE A 100 1.67 6.58 -18.50
N LEU A 101 1.02 6.39 -19.68
CA LEU A 101 1.33 5.24 -20.55
C LEU A 101 2.72 5.36 -21.19
N GLY A 102 3.15 6.57 -21.54
CA GLY A 102 4.49 6.83 -22.05
C GLY A 102 5.58 6.39 -21.05
N ASN A 103 5.41 6.74 -19.79
CA ASN A 103 6.33 6.37 -18.71
C ASN A 103 6.32 4.85 -18.45
N ILE A 104 5.16 4.19 -18.51
CA ILE A 104 5.08 2.71 -18.39
C ILE A 104 5.90 2.05 -19.52
N ILE A 105 5.73 2.49 -20.77
CA ILE A 105 6.48 1.94 -21.90
C ILE A 105 7.99 2.18 -21.73
N SER A 106 8.37 3.39 -21.33
CA SER A 106 9.78 3.75 -21.09
C SER A 106 10.40 2.95 -19.96
N SER A 107 9.68 2.76 -18.85
CA SER A 107 10.10 1.91 -17.73
C SER A 107 10.25 0.46 -18.17
N ALA A 108 9.31 -0.06 -18.94
CA ALA A 108 9.35 -1.42 -19.44
C ALA A 108 10.53 -1.65 -20.38
N GLN A 109 10.81 -0.71 -21.27
CA GLN A 109 11.97 -0.79 -22.16
C GLN A 109 13.29 -0.73 -21.41
N LYS A 110 13.40 0.17 -20.42
CA LYS A 110 14.64 0.37 -19.63
C LYS A 110 15.01 -0.85 -18.80
N TYR A 111 14.03 -1.59 -18.29
CA TYR A 111 14.23 -2.71 -17.36
C TYR A 111 13.81 -4.07 -17.95
N ASP A 112 13.58 -4.13 -19.27
CA ASP A 112 13.17 -5.35 -19.97
C ASP A 112 11.94 -6.05 -19.34
N LEU A 113 10.93 -5.23 -18.97
CA LEU A 113 9.72 -5.75 -18.33
C LEU A 113 8.70 -6.25 -19.36
N PRO A 114 8.09 -7.43 -19.16
CA PRO A 114 7.12 -7.98 -20.09
C PRO A 114 5.78 -7.25 -20.02
N ILE A 115 5.48 -6.45 -21.03
CA ILE A 115 4.18 -5.77 -21.17
C ILE A 115 3.48 -6.17 -22.46
N ASN A 116 2.14 -6.12 -22.46
CA ASN A 116 1.32 -6.24 -23.67
C ASN A 116 0.47 -4.99 -23.86
N ILE A 117 0.53 -4.40 -25.04
CA ILE A 117 -0.21 -3.18 -25.39
C ILE A 117 -1.43 -3.55 -26.22
N TYR A 118 -2.58 -3.03 -25.85
CA TYR A 118 -3.87 -3.22 -26.52
C TYR A 118 -4.46 -1.88 -26.91
N ASP A 119 -5.04 -1.79 -28.12
CA ASP A 119 -5.96 -0.71 -28.45
C ASP A 119 -7.33 -0.94 -27.76
N ALA A 120 -8.21 0.04 -27.83
CA ALA A 120 -9.52 -0.03 -27.18
C ALA A 120 -10.36 -1.22 -27.68
N VAL A 121 -10.33 -1.52 -28.99
CA VAL A 121 -11.10 -2.63 -29.57
C VAL A 121 -10.62 -3.98 -29.04
N SER A 122 -9.31 -4.21 -29.04
CA SER A 122 -8.71 -5.45 -28.56
C SER A 122 -8.88 -5.61 -27.06
N ALA A 123 -8.77 -4.51 -26.30
CA ALA A 123 -8.97 -4.51 -24.84
C ALA A 123 -10.43 -4.83 -24.50
N ASN A 124 -11.41 -4.17 -25.11
CA ASN A 124 -12.84 -4.41 -24.91
C ASN A 124 -13.26 -5.84 -25.27
N LYS A 125 -12.63 -6.42 -26.30
CA LYS A 125 -12.86 -7.82 -26.66
C LYS A 125 -12.31 -8.79 -25.60
N LYS A 126 -11.14 -8.50 -25.04
CA LYS A 126 -10.47 -9.36 -24.08
C LYS A 126 -11.06 -9.24 -22.68
N TRP A 127 -11.41 -8.03 -22.28
CA TRP A 127 -12.02 -7.72 -20.99
C TRP A 127 -13.34 -6.95 -21.23
N PRO A 128 -14.44 -7.66 -21.54
CA PRO A 128 -15.73 -7.03 -21.87
C PRO A 128 -16.38 -6.30 -20.69
N GLN A 129 -15.79 -6.41 -19.50
CA GLN A 129 -16.16 -5.64 -18.31
C GLN A 129 -15.82 -4.15 -18.45
N PHE A 130 -14.84 -3.82 -19.29
CA PHE A 130 -14.47 -2.45 -19.63
C PHE A 130 -15.10 -2.03 -20.96
N THR A 131 -15.45 -0.74 -21.06
CA THR A 131 -15.91 -0.10 -22.31
C THR A 131 -14.98 1.06 -22.62
N LEU A 132 -13.83 0.76 -23.23
CA LEU A 132 -12.81 1.77 -23.52
C LEU A 132 -13.18 2.57 -24.77
N PRO A 133 -13.20 3.92 -24.69
CA PRO A 133 -13.32 4.78 -25.85
C PRO A 133 -12.13 4.59 -26.81
N GLU A 134 -12.33 4.84 -28.12
CA GLU A 134 -11.31 4.65 -29.16
C GLU A 134 -9.99 5.38 -28.88
N HIS A 135 -10.03 6.50 -28.19
CA HIS A 135 -8.83 7.29 -27.86
C HIS A 135 -8.06 6.75 -26.64
N PHE A 136 -8.49 5.64 -26.02
CA PHE A 136 -7.78 4.96 -24.94
C PHE A 136 -6.89 3.83 -25.47
N LYS A 137 -5.93 3.44 -24.63
CA LYS A 137 -5.14 2.21 -24.70
C LYS A 137 -5.10 1.52 -23.36
N ALA A 138 -4.78 0.23 -23.38
CA ALA A 138 -4.52 -0.56 -22.18
C ALA A 138 -3.16 -1.23 -22.29
N ILE A 139 -2.40 -1.25 -21.19
CA ILE A 139 -1.12 -1.95 -21.08
C ILE A 139 -1.24 -2.97 -19.94
N LEU A 140 -1.08 -4.25 -20.27
CA LEU A 140 -1.05 -5.33 -19.28
C LEU A 140 0.39 -5.64 -18.89
N GLU A 141 0.68 -5.50 -17.60
CA GLU A 141 1.87 -6.04 -16.94
C GLU A 141 1.54 -7.43 -16.40
N LYS A 142 2.04 -8.48 -17.03
CA LYS A 142 1.64 -9.86 -16.72
C LYS A 142 2.11 -10.36 -15.36
N ASN A 143 3.34 -10.01 -14.98
CA ASN A 143 3.99 -10.49 -13.76
C ASN A 143 3.70 -9.61 -12.54
N SER A 144 2.89 -8.57 -12.73
CA SER A 144 2.35 -7.71 -11.68
C SER A 144 1.06 -8.29 -11.10
N GLY A 145 0.53 -7.68 -10.06
CA GLY A 145 -0.69 -8.16 -9.43
C GLY A 145 -1.05 -7.41 -8.18
N TYR A 146 -1.48 -8.11 -7.15
CA TYR A 146 -1.79 -7.48 -5.87
C TYR A 146 -1.32 -8.31 -4.68
N LEU A 147 -1.06 -7.61 -3.58
CA LEU A 147 -0.69 -8.17 -2.29
C LEU A 147 -1.88 -8.05 -1.31
N LYS A 148 -2.13 -9.09 -0.52
CA LYS A 148 -3.01 -9.03 0.66
C LYS A 148 -2.26 -8.34 1.80
N SER A 149 -2.37 -7.01 1.90
CA SER A 149 -1.51 -6.18 2.74
C SER A 149 -1.57 -6.51 4.23
N GLU A 150 -2.77 -6.68 4.78
CA GLU A 150 -2.95 -6.99 6.20
C GLU A 150 -2.48 -8.42 6.53
N LEU A 151 -2.72 -9.38 5.63
CA LEU A 151 -2.21 -10.74 5.76
C LEU A 151 -0.67 -10.77 5.71
N ALA A 152 -0.05 -9.94 4.87
CA ALA A 152 1.40 -9.83 4.78
C ALA A 152 2.01 -9.29 6.09
N ILE A 153 1.39 -8.26 6.68
CA ILE A 153 1.83 -7.69 7.97
C ILE A 153 1.70 -8.74 9.08
N ASP A 154 0.55 -9.40 9.18
CA ASP A 154 0.32 -10.46 10.16
C ASP A 154 1.35 -11.60 10.02
N THR A 155 1.67 -11.97 8.78
CA THR A 155 2.69 -12.98 8.51
C THR A 155 4.08 -12.54 8.96
N TYR A 156 4.50 -11.30 8.66
CA TYR A 156 5.78 -10.77 9.13
C TYR A 156 5.86 -10.75 10.66
N ILE A 157 4.82 -10.31 11.35
CA ILE A 157 4.76 -10.27 12.81
C ILE A 157 4.90 -11.69 13.40
N LYS A 158 4.14 -12.66 12.87
CA LYS A 158 4.22 -14.06 13.33
C LYS A 158 5.61 -14.65 13.11
N GLU A 159 6.20 -14.41 11.95
CA GLU A 159 7.55 -14.91 11.66
C GLU A 159 8.63 -14.19 12.47
N ALA A 160 8.52 -12.87 12.68
CA ALA A 160 9.40 -12.11 13.55
C ALA A 160 9.37 -12.66 15.00
N LYS A 161 8.17 -12.92 15.52
CA LYS A 161 7.99 -13.55 16.82
C LYS A 161 8.64 -14.93 16.90
N ARG A 162 8.47 -15.76 15.86
CA ARG A 162 9.11 -17.09 15.78
C ARG A 162 10.64 -17.00 15.80
N LEU A 163 11.20 -15.90 15.27
CA LEU A 163 12.64 -15.59 15.30
C LEU A 163 13.10 -14.94 16.61
N GLY A 164 12.20 -14.73 17.58
CA GLY A 164 12.53 -14.22 18.91
C GLY A 164 12.44 -12.70 19.06
N VAL A 165 11.72 -12.02 18.17
CA VAL A 165 11.38 -10.59 18.33
C VAL A 165 10.46 -10.43 19.54
N ASP A 166 10.78 -9.47 20.41
CA ASP A 166 9.90 -9.06 21.50
C ASP A 166 8.83 -8.08 20.98
N GLU A 167 7.61 -8.26 21.44
CA GLU A 167 6.46 -7.44 21.05
C GLU A 167 5.99 -6.58 22.22
N GLN A 168 5.77 -5.30 22.00
CA GLN A 168 5.21 -4.35 22.97
C GLN A 168 4.06 -3.60 22.29
N PHE A 169 2.93 -4.30 22.08
CA PHE A 169 1.74 -3.75 21.45
C PHE A 169 0.84 -3.03 22.47
N ASN A 170 -0.11 -2.22 21.97
CA ASN A 170 -0.94 -1.31 22.78
C ASN A 170 -0.12 -0.35 23.63
N THR A 171 1.05 0.04 23.11
CA THR A 171 2.02 0.86 23.82
C THR A 171 2.40 2.07 22.97
N LYS A 172 1.99 3.27 23.43
CA LYS A 172 2.28 4.52 22.73
C LYS A 172 3.70 5.01 23.08
N VAL A 173 4.53 5.20 22.06
CA VAL A 173 5.81 5.89 22.19
C VAL A 173 5.56 7.40 22.37
N ILE A 174 6.25 7.99 23.33
CA ILE A 174 6.15 9.41 23.71
C ILE A 174 7.32 10.19 23.15
N SER A 175 8.53 9.64 23.26
CA SER A 175 9.75 10.28 22.73
C SER A 175 10.83 9.26 22.44
N VAL A 176 11.73 9.62 21.54
CA VAL A 176 12.97 8.91 21.22
C VAL A 176 14.11 9.88 21.42
N ASN A 177 15.12 9.48 22.20
CA ASN A 177 16.22 10.36 22.56
C ASN A 177 17.56 9.61 22.44
N ASN A 178 18.57 10.25 21.87
CA ASN A 178 19.93 9.77 21.97
C ASN A 178 20.42 9.89 23.41
N ILE A 179 21.10 8.89 23.90
CA ILE A 179 21.73 8.87 25.21
C ILE A 179 23.21 8.52 25.08
N ASP A 180 23.98 8.68 26.15
CA ASP A 180 25.42 8.39 26.14
C ASP A 180 25.74 6.96 25.67
N ASN A 181 26.94 6.80 25.07
CA ASN A 181 27.45 5.53 24.53
C ASN A 181 26.72 4.94 23.33
N ASP A 182 26.32 5.77 22.39
CA ASP A 182 25.67 5.38 21.12
C ASP A 182 24.41 4.53 21.35
N LEU A 183 23.63 4.86 22.36
CA LEU A 183 22.37 4.21 22.68
C LEU A 183 21.18 5.17 22.47
N VAL A 184 20.04 4.59 22.17
CA VAL A 184 18.76 5.30 22.09
C VAL A 184 17.84 4.86 23.22
N SER A 185 17.13 5.84 23.78
CA SER A 185 16.06 5.65 24.76
C SER A 185 14.72 5.89 24.12
N VAL A 186 13.84 4.89 24.15
CA VAL A 186 12.47 4.96 23.67
C VAL A 186 11.55 5.00 24.89
N VAL A 187 10.98 6.19 25.15
CA VAL A 187 10.06 6.42 26.27
C VAL A 187 8.63 6.13 25.80
N THR A 188 7.91 5.34 26.56
CA THR A 188 6.53 4.93 26.28
C THR A 188 5.62 5.17 27.47
N ASN A 189 4.33 5.02 27.30
CA ASN A 189 3.35 5.03 28.40
C ASN A 189 3.43 3.79 29.31
N ALA A 190 4.21 2.76 28.94
CA ALA A 190 4.40 1.53 29.70
C ALA A 190 5.82 1.38 30.29
N GLY A 191 6.71 2.34 30.06
CA GLY A 191 8.11 2.33 30.53
C GLY A 191 9.08 2.79 29.46
N THR A 192 10.37 2.61 29.74
CA THR A 192 11.46 3.03 28.85
C THR A 192 12.24 1.81 28.36
N PHE A 193 12.49 1.74 27.08
CA PHE A 193 13.29 0.70 26.42
C PHE A 193 14.59 1.30 25.88
N ILE A 194 15.65 0.52 25.90
CA ILE A 194 16.99 0.94 25.46
C ILE A 194 17.40 0.08 24.26
N GLY A 195 17.88 0.72 23.22
CA GLY A 195 18.43 0.05 22.04
C GLY A 195 19.72 0.70 21.54
N LYS A 196 20.43 0.02 20.64
CA LYS A 196 21.57 0.60 19.91
C LYS A 196 21.07 1.51 18.78
N SER A 197 19.92 1.16 18.20
CA SER A 197 19.27 1.93 17.15
C SER A 197 17.76 1.87 17.29
N ALA A 198 17.05 2.88 16.77
CA ALA A 198 15.61 2.88 16.63
C ALA A 198 15.21 3.27 15.20
N VAL A 199 14.17 2.62 14.66
CA VAL A 199 13.56 2.98 13.39
C VAL A 199 12.13 3.44 13.62
N ILE A 200 11.81 4.65 13.16
CA ILE A 200 10.50 5.26 13.33
C ILE A 200 9.68 5.03 12.05
N THR A 201 8.66 4.17 12.14
CA THR A 201 7.79 3.73 11.04
C THR A 201 6.31 3.90 11.37
N VAL A 202 5.97 4.97 12.10
CA VAL A 202 4.63 5.25 12.62
C VAL A 202 3.65 5.84 11.60
N GLY A 203 4.05 5.89 10.31
CA GLY A 203 3.20 6.29 9.18
C GLY A 203 2.57 7.67 9.38
N THR A 204 1.27 7.77 9.18
CA THR A 204 0.46 9.00 9.25
C THR A 204 0.72 9.85 10.52
N TRP A 205 1.08 9.22 11.61
CA TRP A 205 1.22 9.88 12.91
C TRP A 205 2.67 10.27 13.25
N VAL A 206 3.55 10.25 12.25
CA VAL A 206 4.98 10.56 12.41
C VAL A 206 5.24 11.95 13.02
N LYS A 207 4.35 12.91 12.80
CA LYS A 207 4.46 14.26 13.40
C LYS A 207 4.32 14.29 14.92
N ASP A 208 3.75 13.26 15.53
CA ASP A 208 3.71 13.12 17.00
C ASP A 208 5.13 12.96 17.58
N LEU A 209 6.07 12.37 16.81
CA LEU A 209 7.46 12.14 17.19
C LEU A 209 8.44 13.08 16.48
N ILE A 210 8.14 13.46 15.22
CA ILE A 210 8.99 14.30 14.37
C ILE A 210 8.13 15.47 13.84
N PRO A 211 7.90 16.54 14.63
CA PRO A 211 6.93 17.59 14.30
C PRO A 211 7.17 18.32 12.98
N ASN A 212 8.44 18.44 12.57
CA ASN A 212 8.85 19.22 11.39
C ASN A 212 8.96 18.38 10.10
N ILE A 213 8.63 17.09 10.13
CA ILE A 213 8.66 16.27 8.92
C ILE A 213 7.62 16.78 7.91
N PRO A 214 7.98 16.97 6.62
CA PRO A 214 7.10 17.59 5.63
C PRO A 214 6.08 16.60 5.05
N ILE A 215 5.34 15.90 5.91
CA ILE A 215 4.27 14.96 5.52
C ILE A 215 2.90 15.62 5.71
N GLN A 216 2.03 15.49 4.72
CA GLN A 216 0.64 15.89 4.79
C GLN A 216 -0.28 14.66 4.75
N PRO A 217 -0.86 14.26 5.88
CA PRO A 217 -1.89 13.23 5.88
C PRO A 217 -3.13 13.66 5.10
N VAL A 218 -3.66 12.73 4.30
CA VAL A 218 -4.86 12.93 3.50
C VAL A 218 -5.81 11.77 3.76
N ARG A 219 -7.03 12.07 4.22
CA ARG A 219 -8.10 11.07 4.31
C ARG A 219 -8.50 10.63 2.92
N LYS A 220 -8.52 9.33 2.70
CA LYS A 220 -8.95 8.67 1.47
C LYS A 220 -10.07 7.70 1.79
N VAL A 221 -10.85 7.35 0.78
CA VAL A 221 -11.82 6.27 0.90
C VAL A 221 -11.59 5.22 -0.18
N VAL A 222 -12.01 4.02 0.14
CA VAL A 222 -12.06 2.90 -0.79
C VAL A 222 -13.38 2.17 -0.60
N SER A 223 -13.97 1.70 -1.68
CA SER A 223 -15.32 1.16 -1.68
C SER A 223 -15.37 -0.22 -2.31
N TRP A 224 -16.27 -1.07 -1.82
CA TRP A 224 -16.58 -2.38 -2.35
C TRP A 224 -17.98 -2.38 -2.95
N PHE A 225 -18.08 -2.88 -4.17
CA PHE A 225 -19.32 -2.96 -4.93
C PHE A 225 -19.63 -4.41 -5.25
N GLU A 226 -20.90 -4.76 -5.34
CA GLU A 226 -21.31 -6.05 -5.83
C GLU A 226 -20.81 -6.27 -7.26
N ALA A 227 -20.27 -7.45 -7.54
CA ALA A 227 -19.71 -7.74 -8.85
C ALA A 227 -19.97 -9.21 -9.22
N PRO A 228 -20.43 -9.49 -10.45
CA PRO A 228 -20.61 -10.84 -10.93
C PRO A 228 -19.26 -11.57 -11.12
N GLU A 229 -19.30 -12.91 -11.19
CA GLU A 229 -18.12 -13.79 -11.27
C GLU A 229 -17.11 -13.42 -12.35
N GLN A 230 -17.57 -12.81 -13.44
CA GLN A 230 -16.68 -12.35 -14.52
C GLN A 230 -15.63 -11.30 -14.09
N PHE A 231 -15.77 -10.70 -12.90
CA PHE A 231 -14.78 -9.80 -12.31
C PHE A 231 -13.82 -10.53 -11.35
N SER A 232 -13.98 -11.82 -11.16
CA SER A 232 -13.14 -12.58 -10.24
C SER A 232 -11.77 -12.92 -10.84
N GLU A 233 -10.85 -13.30 -9.95
CA GLU A 233 -9.54 -13.85 -10.34
C GLU A 233 -9.70 -15.18 -11.11
N ASN A 234 -10.69 -16.01 -10.77
CA ASN A 234 -10.99 -17.24 -11.49
C ASN A 234 -11.40 -16.99 -12.96
N ALA A 235 -12.02 -15.84 -13.22
CA ALA A 235 -12.34 -15.40 -14.57
C ALA A 235 -11.17 -14.66 -15.26
N HIS A 236 -9.97 -14.68 -14.66
CA HIS A 236 -8.77 -13.99 -15.15
C HIS A 236 -8.95 -12.47 -15.30
N PHE A 237 -9.78 -11.87 -14.43
CA PHE A 237 -9.89 -10.43 -14.37
C PHE A 237 -8.67 -9.86 -13.63
N PRO A 238 -7.93 -8.90 -14.22
CA PRO A 238 -6.71 -8.37 -13.60
C PRO A 238 -7.01 -7.31 -12.55
N ALA A 239 -6.03 -7.02 -11.69
CA ALA A 239 -6.01 -5.72 -11.02
C ALA A 239 -5.83 -4.62 -12.07
N PHE A 240 -6.29 -3.40 -11.78
CA PHE A 240 -6.26 -2.35 -12.78
C PHE A 240 -5.98 -0.96 -12.21
N THR A 241 -5.44 -0.10 -13.07
CA THR A 241 -5.41 1.36 -12.88
C THR A 241 -6.02 2.02 -14.11
N ILE A 242 -6.84 3.06 -13.90
CA ILE A 242 -7.53 3.77 -14.97
C ILE A 242 -7.34 5.26 -14.78
N GLN A 243 -6.63 5.90 -15.69
CA GLN A 243 -6.53 7.35 -15.74
C GLN A 243 -7.56 7.88 -16.75
N LEU A 244 -8.57 8.62 -16.30
CA LEU A 244 -9.55 9.24 -17.17
C LEU A 244 -8.98 10.52 -17.82
N ASP A 245 -8.25 11.30 -17.03
CA ASP A 245 -7.51 12.50 -17.43
C ASP A 245 -6.30 12.69 -16.48
N ASP A 246 -5.56 13.79 -16.62
CA ASP A 246 -4.36 14.06 -15.83
C ASP A 246 -4.63 14.24 -14.32
N LYS A 247 -5.88 14.37 -13.91
CA LYS A 247 -6.28 14.64 -12.52
C LYS A 247 -7.13 13.53 -11.89
N VAL A 248 -7.55 12.55 -12.68
CA VAL A 248 -8.51 11.53 -12.23
C VAL A 248 -8.01 10.14 -12.57
N GLN A 249 -7.52 9.45 -11.57
CA GLN A 249 -7.08 8.07 -11.67
C GLN A 249 -7.81 7.20 -10.65
N TYR A 250 -8.25 6.03 -11.09
CA TYR A 250 -8.86 4.99 -10.29
C TYR A 250 -7.98 3.75 -10.27
N TYR A 251 -8.20 2.92 -9.28
CA TYR A 251 -7.61 1.59 -9.20
C TYR A 251 -8.63 0.59 -8.66
N GLY A 252 -8.45 -0.66 -9.00
CA GLY A 252 -9.31 -1.73 -8.48
C GLY A 252 -8.64 -3.09 -8.58
N PHE A 253 -9.32 -4.07 -8.02
CA PHE A 253 -8.82 -5.42 -7.83
C PHE A 253 -9.83 -6.42 -8.38
N PRO A 254 -9.43 -7.65 -8.69
CA PRO A 254 -10.39 -8.72 -8.95
C PRO A 254 -11.41 -8.85 -7.80
N ALA A 255 -12.64 -9.19 -8.14
CA ALA A 255 -13.67 -9.42 -7.15
C ALA A 255 -13.32 -10.63 -6.27
N ASN A 256 -13.48 -10.45 -4.98
CA ASN A 256 -13.37 -11.49 -3.99
C ASN A 256 -14.72 -11.63 -3.26
N ASN A 257 -15.23 -12.87 -3.13
CA ASN A 257 -16.54 -13.14 -2.53
C ASN A 257 -17.68 -12.28 -3.10
N GLY A 258 -17.67 -12.04 -4.42
CA GLY A 258 -18.69 -11.26 -5.11
C GLY A 258 -18.59 -9.74 -4.93
N LEU A 259 -17.50 -9.24 -4.37
CA LEU A 259 -17.26 -7.82 -4.15
C LEU A 259 -15.98 -7.35 -4.86
N ILE A 260 -16.09 -6.31 -5.70
CA ILE A 260 -14.96 -5.64 -6.32
C ILE A 260 -14.58 -4.41 -5.50
N LYS A 261 -13.31 -4.30 -5.16
CA LYS A 261 -12.76 -3.14 -4.46
C LYS A 261 -12.25 -2.11 -5.44
N ILE A 262 -12.68 -0.85 -5.29
CA ILE A 262 -12.32 0.28 -6.15
C ILE A 262 -12.01 1.50 -5.29
N GLY A 263 -10.97 2.26 -5.67
CA GLY A 263 -10.62 3.53 -5.05
C GLY A 263 -10.17 4.57 -6.07
N ARG A 264 -10.30 5.84 -5.69
CA ARG A 264 -9.75 6.97 -6.45
C ARG A 264 -8.37 7.34 -5.87
N HIS A 265 -7.38 7.48 -6.77
CA HIS A 265 -6.00 7.78 -6.34
C HIS A 265 -5.83 9.25 -5.95
N GLN A 266 -6.30 10.21 -6.74
CA GLN A 266 -6.19 11.64 -6.43
C GLN A 266 -7.33 12.11 -5.50
N GLY A 267 -7.21 13.34 -5.00
CA GLY A 267 -8.21 13.97 -4.12
C GLY A 267 -8.11 13.49 -2.68
N GLY A 268 -9.23 13.53 -1.97
CA GLY A 268 -9.31 13.28 -0.54
C GLY A 268 -9.20 14.57 0.30
N GLN A 269 -9.35 14.46 1.62
CA GLN A 269 -9.34 15.59 2.54
C GLN A 269 -8.04 15.63 3.33
N LYS A 270 -7.33 16.76 3.31
CA LYS A 270 -6.16 16.99 4.19
C LYS A 270 -6.64 16.96 5.64
N ILE A 271 -5.96 16.20 6.48
CA ILE A 271 -6.24 16.06 7.91
C ILE A 271 -4.98 16.40 8.73
N LYS A 272 -5.20 16.80 9.98
CA LYS A 272 -4.12 17.11 10.94
C LYS A 272 -4.17 16.20 12.16
N THR A 273 -5.35 15.72 12.53
CA THR A 273 -5.56 14.89 13.72
C THR A 273 -6.28 13.59 13.36
N ARG A 274 -6.28 12.64 14.29
CA ARG A 274 -6.97 11.34 14.12
C ARG A 274 -8.48 11.50 14.00
N GLU A 275 -9.04 12.44 14.74
CA GLU A 275 -10.48 12.73 14.81
C GLU A 275 -11.00 13.29 13.47
N GLU A 276 -10.15 13.98 12.69
CA GLU A 276 -10.50 14.49 11.37
C GLU A 276 -10.60 13.38 10.30
N ARG A 277 -10.10 12.16 10.60
CA ARG A 277 -10.28 10.99 9.73
C ARG A 277 -11.67 10.40 9.93
N LEU A 278 -12.68 11.12 9.48
CA LEU A 278 -14.08 10.70 9.55
C LEU A 278 -14.29 9.34 8.88
N ASN A 279 -15.22 8.54 9.41
CA ASN A 279 -15.57 7.24 8.82
C ASN A 279 -16.15 7.41 7.41
N PHE A 280 -16.10 6.33 6.61
CA PHE A 280 -16.76 6.29 5.30
C PHE A 280 -18.26 6.61 5.43
N GLY A 281 -18.77 7.40 4.48
CA GLY A 281 -20.17 7.84 4.45
C GLY A 281 -20.48 9.08 5.29
N ALA A 282 -19.49 9.62 6.02
CA ALA A 282 -19.63 10.90 6.71
C ALA A 282 -19.66 12.09 5.73
N LEU A 283 -19.08 11.95 4.56
CA LEU A 283 -19.08 12.95 3.49
C LEU A 283 -19.85 12.43 2.28
N THR A 284 -20.57 13.33 1.59
CA THR A 284 -21.32 12.97 0.37
C THR A 284 -20.41 12.44 -0.72
N GLU A 285 -19.20 13.03 -0.84
CA GLU A 285 -18.17 12.68 -1.80
C GLU A 285 -17.74 11.21 -1.71
N ASP A 286 -17.77 10.62 -0.52
CA ASP A 286 -17.37 9.24 -0.29
C ASP A 286 -18.13 8.22 -1.16
N LYS A 287 -19.38 8.55 -1.51
CA LYS A 287 -20.26 7.67 -2.30
C LYS A 287 -20.25 7.99 -3.79
N ILE A 288 -19.89 9.21 -4.15
CA ILE A 288 -20.03 9.68 -5.53
C ILE A 288 -18.70 9.78 -6.29
N GLU A 289 -17.55 9.76 -5.61
CA GLU A 289 -16.26 9.96 -6.26
C GLU A 289 -15.90 8.86 -7.28
N ILE A 290 -16.54 7.67 -7.20
CA ILE A 290 -16.33 6.54 -8.11
C ILE A 290 -17.28 6.59 -9.32
N LEU A 291 -18.39 7.32 -9.26
CA LEU A 291 -19.40 7.34 -10.32
C LEU A 291 -18.83 7.68 -11.73
N PRO A 292 -17.90 8.64 -11.88
CA PRO A 292 -17.32 8.90 -13.20
C PRO A 292 -16.63 7.70 -13.83
N LEU A 293 -16.11 6.75 -13.05
CA LEU A 293 -15.55 5.51 -13.55
C LEU A 293 -16.65 4.62 -14.16
N PHE A 294 -17.77 4.48 -13.44
CA PHE A 294 -18.90 3.66 -13.91
C PHE A 294 -19.59 4.25 -15.13
N ASP A 295 -19.76 5.56 -15.16
CA ASP A 295 -20.38 6.26 -16.28
C ASP A 295 -19.57 6.16 -17.58
N ASN A 296 -18.25 5.98 -17.50
CA ASN A 296 -17.36 6.07 -18.66
C ASN A 296 -16.73 4.73 -19.09
N ILE A 297 -16.35 3.89 -18.13
CA ILE A 297 -15.44 2.75 -18.44
C ILE A 297 -15.96 1.41 -17.89
N LEU A 298 -16.44 1.36 -16.65
CA LEU A 298 -16.74 0.11 -15.92
C LEU A 298 -18.24 -0.02 -15.65
N THR A 299 -18.98 -0.53 -16.60
CA THR A 299 -20.46 -0.38 -16.70
C THR A 299 -21.29 -1.48 -16.04
N THR A 300 -20.71 -2.59 -15.61
CA THR A 300 -21.46 -3.79 -15.15
C THR A 300 -21.28 -4.13 -13.67
N VAL A 301 -20.81 -3.17 -12.89
CA VAL A 301 -20.65 -3.28 -11.43
C VAL A 301 -22.00 -2.98 -10.76
N GLY A 302 -22.33 -3.72 -9.71
CA GLY A 302 -23.57 -3.59 -8.95
C GLY A 302 -23.57 -2.47 -7.92
N GLU A 303 -24.37 -2.62 -6.89
CA GLU A 303 -24.55 -1.60 -5.87
C GLU A 303 -23.34 -1.51 -4.91
N LEU A 304 -23.20 -0.35 -4.26
CA LEU A 304 -22.25 -0.12 -3.18
C LEU A 304 -22.62 -1.00 -1.98
N ASN A 305 -21.73 -1.90 -1.61
CA ASN A 305 -21.89 -2.75 -0.44
C ASN A 305 -21.39 -2.02 0.83
N HIS A 306 -20.14 -1.60 0.85
CA HIS A 306 -19.55 -0.83 1.95
C HIS A 306 -18.31 -0.04 1.48
N GLY A 307 -17.78 0.76 2.39
CA GLY A 307 -16.52 1.46 2.18
C GLY A 307 -15.80 1.70 3.49
N VAL A 308 -14.52 2.02 3.40
CA VAL A 308 -13.68 2.38 4.55
C VAL A 308 -12.89 3.64 4.27
N ALA A 309 -12.58 4.39 5.34
CA ALA A 309 -11.65 5.50 5.29
C ALA A 309 -10.25 5.03 5.66
N CYS A 310 -9.26 5.46 4.89
CA CYS A 310 -7.83 5.24 5.13
C CYS A 310 -7.06 6.56 5.01
N THR A 311 -5.75 6.53 5.06
CA THR A 311 -4.91 7.71 4.89
C THR A 311 -3.84 7.48 3.82
N TYR A 312 -3.54 8.55 3.08
CA TYR A 312 -2.29 8.69 2.33
C TYR A 312 -1.42 9.70 3.07
N ASP A 313 -0.10 9.49 3.01
CA ASP A 313 0.90 10.33 3.65
C ASP A 313 1.74 10.96 2.56
N LEU A 314 1.39 12.20 2.17
CA LEU A 314 2.00 12.89 1.05
C LEU A 314 3.21 13.69 1.50
N SER A 315 4.37 13.41 0.93
CA SER A 315 5.55 14.28 0.92
C SER A 315 5.40 15.40 -0.12
N PRO A 316 6.19 16.47 -0.10
CA PRO A 316 6.07 17.59 -1.05
C PRO A 316 6.32 17.20 -2.50
N ASP A 317 7.17 16.21 -2.74
CA ASP A 317 7.56 15.67 -4.05
C ASP A 317 6.87 14.33 -4.38
N GLU A 318 6.01 13.85 -3.47
CA GLU A 318 5.30 12.56 -3.56
C GLU A 318 6.23 11.33 -3.53
N ASP A 319 7.52 11.52 -3.18
CA ASP A 319 8.50 10.45 -3.02
C ASP A 319 8.60 9.97 -1.55
N PHE A 320 9.19 8.79 -1.34
CA PHE A 320 9.43 8.24 -0.01
C PHE A 320 10.52 9.02 0.74
N ILE A 321 10.33 9.20 2.04
CA ILE A 321 11.34 9.75 2.95
C ILE A 321 11.94 8.57 3.72
N ILE A 322 13.23 8.31 3.49
CA ILE A 322 14.04 7.35 4.24
C ILE A 322 15.32 8.08 4.60
N ASP A 323 15.48 8.44 5.87
CA ASP A 323 16.57 9.33 6.31
C ASP A 323 16.95 9.04 7.76
N ASP A 324 18.14 9.51 8.15
CA ASP A 324 18.62 9.45 9.53
C ASP A 324 18.22 10.73 10.28
N LEU A 325 17.84 10.59 11.55
CA LEU A 325 17.61 11.72 12.44
C LEU A 325 18.94 12.12 13.10
N PRO A 326 19.21 13.47 13.23
CA PRO A 326 20.43 13.98 13.86
C PRO A 326 20.54 13.63 15.35
#